data_e4a917dcd92d9a99b04ce3a28b85bf9d
#
_entry.id   e4a917dcd92d9a99b04ce3a28b85bf9d
#
_cell.length_a   1.000
_cell.length_b   1.000
_cell.length_c   1.000
_cell.angle_alpha   90.00
_cell.angle_beta   90.00
_cell.angle_gamma   90.00
#
_symmetry.space_group_name_H-M   'P 1'
#
loop_
_entity.id
_entity.type
_entity.pdbx_description
1 polymer ?
#
loop_
_entity_poly.entity_id
_entity_poly.type
_entity_poly.pdbx_seq_one_letter_code
_entity_poly.pdbx_strand_id
1 'polypeptide(L)'
;MPTLHVTREIKNHFLSGGFRAAAIRVLITGIAVFLAVMIVPGLGVDSLRAGLAAVLVLTFLNLLVRPFLFVLTLPLIVLSLGLFLIVVNALLLELTAYLVKGFSVAGFWPAVGGAVVISLVTTILNAWTADHRQTERQALPQRPPKIINPDE
;
A
#
# COMPACT_ATOMS: atom_id res chain seq x y z
N MET A 1 -35.72 -2.47 -22.79
CA MET A 1 -34.50 -3.21 -22.43
C MET A 1 -33.57 -2.30 -21.67
N PRO A 2 -33.72 -2.12 -20.34
CA PRO A 2 -32.91 -1.18 -19.54
C PRO A 2 -31.69 -1.81 -18.83
N THR A 3 -31.41 -3.09 -19.05
CA THR A 3 -30.39 -3.82 -18.26
C THR A 3 -28.94 -3.62 -18.74
N LEU A 4 -28.72 -3.15 -19.96
CA LEU A 4 -27.37 -2.99 -20.51
C LEU A 4 -26.63 -1.73 -20.03
N HIS A 5 -27.34 -0.69 -19.61
CA HIS A 5 -26.72 0.54 -19.12
C HIS A 5 -26.16 0.40 -17.70
N VAL A 6 -26.84 -0.36 -16.83
CA VAL A 6 -26.42 -0.58 -15.44
C VAL A 6 -25.12 -1.36 -15.36
N THR A 7 -24.94 -2.35 -16.22
CA THR A 7 -23.72 -3.20 -16.24
C THR A 7 -22.49 -2.41 -16.70
N ARG A 8 -22.66 -1.41 -17.55
CA ARG A 8 -21.56 -0.57 -18.06
C ARG A 8 -21.08 0.44 -17.03
N GLU A 9 -21.99 1.02 -16.26
CA GLU A 9 -21.64 1.95 -15.18
C GLU A 9 -20.90 1.24 -14.03
N ILE A 10 -21.37 0.06 -13.63
CA ILE A 10 -20.72 -0.72 -12.57
C ILE A 10 -19.29 -1.11 -12.97
N LYS A 11 -19.08 -1.51 -14.23
CA LYS A 11 -17.74 -1.90 -14.72
C LYS A 11 -16.77 -0.73 -14.76
N ASN A 12 -17.22 0.46 -15.15
CA ASN A 12 -16.40 1.65 -15.21
C ASN A 12 -16.03 2.17 -13.80
N HIS A 13 -16.95 2.07 -12.85
CA HIS A 13 -16.72 2.48 -11.46
C HIS A 13 -15.74 1.54 -10.74
N PHE A 14 -15.79 0.24 -11.03
CA PHE A 14 -14.88 -0.75 -10.45
C PHE A 14 -13.44 -0.62 -10.98
N LEU A 15 -13.29 -0.39 -12.29
CA LEU A 15 -11.98 -0.28 -12.94
C LEU A 15 -11.30 1.06 -12.62
N SER A 16 -12.03 2.17 -12.60
CA SER A 16 -11.44 3.48 -12.31
C SER A 16 -11.04 3.64 -10.84
N GLY A 17 -11.83 3.12 -9.91
CA GLY A 17 -11.51 3.17 -8.48
C GLY A 17 -10.31 2.30 -8.09
N GLY A 18 -10.20 1.11 -8.68
CA GLY A 18 -9.08 0.19 -8.43
C GLY A 18 -7.75 0.71 -8.98
N PHE A 19 -7.75 1.23 -10.21
CA PHE A 19 -6.54 1.76 -10.84
C PHE A 19 -6.01 3.02 -10.13
N ARG A 20 -6.88 3.95 -9.77
CA ARG A 20 -6.51 5.16 -9.00
C ARG A 20 -5.93 4.79 -7.63
N ALA A 21 -6.53 3.83 -6.94
CA ALA A 21 -6.03 3.36 -5.66
C ALA A 21 -4.66 2.67 -5.79
N ALA A 22 -4.45 1.88 -6.84
CA ALA A 22 -3.17 1.27 -7.13
C ALA A 22 -2.10 2.32 -7.49
N ALA A 23 -2.43 3.30 -8.33
CA ALA A 23 -1.53 4.39 -8.68
C ALA A 23 -1.10 5.21 -7.45
N ILE A 24 -2.03 5.55 -6.58
CA ILE A 24 -1.73 6.26 -5.32
C ILE A 24 -0.81 5.42 -4.43
N ARG A 25 -1.03 4.11 -4.33
CA ARG A 25 -0.14 3.23 -3.56
C ARG A 25 1.27 3.19 -4.12
N VAL A 26 1.42 3.10 -5.43
CA VAL A 26 2.73 3.12 -6.10
C VAL A 26 3.43 4.46 -5.83
N LEU A 27 2.72 5.58 -5.93
CA LEU A 27 3.28 6.91 -5.63
C LEU A 27 3.73 7.04 -4.17
N ILE A 28 2.89 6.62 -3.23
CA ILE A 28 3.21 6.65 -1.79
C ILE A 28 4.43 5.76 -1.51
N THR A 29 4.46 4.54 -2.05
CA THR A 29 5.60 3.64 -1.90
C THR A 29 6.85 4.22 -2.55
N GLY A 30 6.72 4.86 -3.71
CA GLY A 30 7.82 5.51 -4.41
C GLY A 30 8.48 6.62 -3.59
N ILE A 31 7.67 7.52 -3.02
CA ILE A 31 8.15 8.58 -2.13
C ILE A 31 8.82 7.96 -0.90
N ALA A 32 8.21 6.95 -0.30
CA ALA A 32 8.74 6.30 0.89
C ALA A 32 10.08 5.60 0.64
N VAL A 33 10.22 4.87 -0.47
CA VAL A 33 11.48 4.22 -0.88
C VAL A 33 12.55 5.27 -1.18
N PHE A 34 12.21 6.34 -1.90
CA PHE A 34 13.14 7.41 -2.19
C PHE A 34 13.70 8.07 -0.91
N LEU A 35 12.82 8.39 0.04
CA LEU A 35 13.22 8.93 1.34
C LEU A 35 14.07 7.93 2.14
N ALA A 36 13.71 6.65 2.12
CA ALA A 36 14.48 5.61 2.79
C ALA A 36 15.92 5.51 2.24
N VAL A 37 16.09 5.54 0.91
CA VAL A 37 17.41 5.54 0.26
C VAL A 37 18.23 6.77 0.64
N MET A 38 17.59 7.93 0.80
CA MET A 38 18.29 9.15 1.21
C MET A 38 18.71 9.16 2.69
N ILE A 39 17.92 8.54 3.57
CA ILE A 39 18.09 8.64 5.03
C ILE A 39 18.91 7.48 5.57
N VAL A 40 18.75 6.27 5.02
CA VAL A 40 19.33 5.04 5.57
C VAL A 40 20.61 4.67 4.86
N PRO A 41 21.77 4.72 5.52
CA PRO A 41 23.02 4.24 4.96
C PRO A 41 22.92 2.74 4.66
N GLY A 42 23.40 2.34 3.47
CA GLY A 42 23.36 0.95 3.03
C GLY A 42 22.16 0.57 2.18
N LEU A 43 21.23 1.51 1.91
CA LEU A 43 20.31 1.40 0.80
C LEU A 43 20.83 2.17 -0.42
N GLY A 44 20.81 1.53 -1.59
CA GLY A 44 21.31 2.13 -2.83
C GLY A 44 20.36 1.89 -4.00
N VAL A 45 20.33 2.87 -4.89
CA VAL A 45 19.62 2.79 -6.18
C VAL A 45 20.55 3.35 -7.26
N ASP A 46 20.94 2.50 -8.20
CA ASP A 46 21.92 2.84 -9.23
C ASP A 46 21.32 3.72 -10.34
N SER A 47 20.03 3.63 -10.55
CA SER A 47 19.35 4.38 -11.60
C SER A 47 17.86 4.59 -11.30
N LEU A 48 17.26 5.59 -11.93
CA LEU A 48 15.83 5.85 -11.83
C LEU A 48 15.00 4.62 -12.27
N ARG A 49 15.46 3.89 -13.27
CA ARG A 49 14.80 2.65 -13.74
C ARG A 49 14.82 1.57 -12.66
N ALA A 50 15.95 1.37 -12.01
CA ALA A 50 16.09 0.43 -10.89
C ALA A 50 15.20 0.85 -9.71
N GLY A 51 15.14 2.14 -9.40
CA GLY A 51 14.26 2.69 -8.37
C GLY A 51 12.77 2.45 -8.67
N LEU A 52 12.33 2.72 -9.89
CA LEU A 52 10.95 2.45 -10.31
C LEU A 52 10.62 0.95 -10.28
N ALA A 53 11.53 0.10 -10.75
CA ALA A 53 11.38 -1.34 -10.68
C ALA A 53 11.27 -1.82 -9.22
N ALA A 54 12.12 -1.32 -8.33
CA ALA A 54 12.07 -1.64 -6.90
C ALA A 54 10.73 -1.22 -6.26
N VAL A 55 10.23 -0.03 -6.57
CA VAL A 55 8.92 0.44 -6.08
C VAL A 55 7.78 -0.45 -6.57
N LEU A 56 7.78 -0.85 -7.84
CA LEU A 56 6.76 -1.73 -8.41
C LEU A 56 6.81 -3.12 -7.77
N VAL A 57 8.01 -3.72 -7.68
CA VAL A 57 8.21 -5.04 -7.07
C VAL A 57 7.83 -5.00 -5.60
N LEU A 58 8.27 -4.00 -4.84
CA LEU A 58 7.93 -3.85 -3.43
C LEU A 58 6.41 -3.65 -3.23
N THR A 59 5.76 -2.86 -4.09
CA THR A 59 4.31 -2.67 -4.05
C THR A 59 3.58 -3.99 -4.32
N PHE A 60 4.05 -4.77 -5.28
CA PHE A 60 3.50 -6.06 -5.62
C PHE A 60 3.70 -7.08 -4.50
N LEU A 61 4.91 -7.14 -3.93
CA LEU A 61 5.21 -7.99 -2.78
C LEU A 61 4.36 -7.61 -1.56
N ASN A 62 4.21 -6.32 -1.28
CA ASN A 62 3.35 -5.84 -0.20
C ASN A 62 1.88 -6.21 -0.42
N LEU A 63 1.41 -6.27 -1.66
CA LEU A 63 0.03 -6.63 -1.98
C LEU A 63 -0.21 -8.14 -1.92
N LEU A 64 0.73 -8.93 -2.46
CA LEU A 64 0.56 -10.38 -2.63
C LEU A 64 1.14 -11.18 -1.45
N VAL A 65 2.37 -10.88 -1.06
CA VAL A 65 3.13 -11.68 -0.07
C VAL A 65 2.78 -11.26 1.35
N ARG A 66 2.56 -9.97 1.57
CA ARG A 66 2.23 -9.43 2.90
C ARG A 66 1.05 -10.13 3.60
N PRO A 67 -0.11 -10.39 2.97
CA PRO A 67 -1.21 -11.07 3.64
C PRO A 67 -0.84 -12.49 4.08
N PHE A 68 -0.05 -13.22 3.29
CA PHE A 68 0.40 -14.56 3.64
C PHE A 68 1.41 -14.54 4.80
N LEU A 69 2.41 -13.65 4.72
CA LEU A 69 3.36 -13.47 5.81
C LEU A 69 2.65 -13.00 7.08
N PHE A 70 1.68 -12.11 6.97
CA PHE A 70 0.94 -11.60 8.11
C PHE A 70 0.21 -12.73 8.86
N VAL A 71 -0.50 -13.59 8.15
CA VAL A 71 -1.21 -14.73 8.77
C VAL A 71 -0.22 -15.70 9.42
N LEU A 72 0.89 -16.01 8.74
CA LEU A 72 1.91 -16.93 9.26
C LEU A 72 2.63 -16.35 10.49
N THR A 73 2.89 -15.05 10.49
CA THR A 73 3.63 -14.37 11.56
C THR A 73 2.73 -13.73 12.62
N LEU A 74 1.42 -13.84 12.48
CA LEU A 74 0.44 -13.26 13.41
C LEU A 74 0.74 -13.58 14.89
N PRO A 75 1.02 -14.82 15.29
CA PRO A 75 1.36 -15.12 16.68
C PRO A 75 2.61 -14.39 17.16
N LEU A 76 3.62 -14.25 16.30
CA LEU A 76 4.86 -13.52 16.61
C LEU A 76 4.62 -12.00 16.65
N ILE A 77 3.77 -11.47 15.77
CA ILE A 77 3.39 -10.05 15.77
C ILE A 77 2.68 -9.68 17.08
N VAL A 78 1.74 -10.51 17.52
CA VAL A 78 1.02 -10.30 18.79
C VAL A 78 1.97 -10.40 19.98
N LEU A 79 2.83 -11.42 20.02
CA LEU A 79 3.80 -11.61 21.11
C LEU A 79 4.82 -10.45 21.20
N SER A 80 5.20 -9.89 20.05
CA SER A 80 6.16 -8.78 19.95
C SER A 80 5.50 -7.39 19.98
N LEU A 81 4.20 -7.28 20.29
CA LEU A 81 3.43 -6.03 20.24
C LEU A 81 3.57 -5.27 18.90
N GLY A 82 3.66 -6.03 17.80
CA GLY A 82 3.80 -5.47 16.46
C GLY A 82 5.24 -5.21 15.99
N LEU A 83 6.25 -5.36 16.83
CA LEU A 83 7.65 -5.14 16.45
C LEU A 83 8.08 -6.10 15.32
N PHE A 84 7.56 -7.32 15.32
CA PHE A 84 7.83 -8.31 14.28
C PHE A 84 7.35 -7.88 12.88
N LEU A 85 6.40 -6.96 12.79
CA LEU A 85 5.96 -6.39 11.52
C LEU A 85 7.08 -5.60 10.81
N ILE A 86 7.98 -4.99 11.57
CA ILE A 86 9.16 -4.31 11.02
C ILE A 86 10.09 -5.33 10.36
N VAL A 87 10.28 -6.49 11.00
CA VAL A 87 11.10 -7.58 10.45
C VAL A 87 10.49 -8.11 9.14
N VAL A 88 9.17 -8.31 9.09
CA VAL A 88 8.48 -8.71 7.87
C VAL A 88 8.68 -7.68 6.74
N ASN A 89 8.56 -6.39 7.03
CA ASN A 89 8.81 -5.33 6.05
C ASN A 89 10.27 -5.28 5.60
N ALA A 90 11.23 -5.54 6.50
CA ALA A 90 12.64 -5.63 6.17
C ALA A 90 12.94 -6.80 5.22
N LEU A 91 12.35 -7.97 5.47
CA LEU A 91 12.46 -9.13 4.59
C LEU A 91 11.90 -8.86 3.19
N LEU A 92 10.78 -8.15 3.08
CA LEU A 92 10.22 -7.75 1.78
C LEU A 92 11.13 -6.76 1.04
N LEU A 93 11.84 -5.90 1.77
CA LEU A 93 12.81 -4.98 1.20
C LEU A 93 14.06 -5.72 0.69
N GLU A 94 14.59 -6.68 1.46
CA GLU A 94 15.69 -7.54 1.03
C GLU A 94 15.30 -8.40 -0.18
N LEU A 95 14.10 -8.97 -0.16
CA LEU A 95 13.58 -9.74 -1.29
C LEU A 95 13.47 -8.87 -2.54
N THR A 96 13.06 -7.60 -2.39
CA THR A 96 13.04 -6.64 -3.49
C THR A 96 14.44 -6.39 -4.04
N ALA A 97 15.44 -6.23 -3.18
CA ALA A 97 16.83 -6.05 -3.59
C ALA A 97 17.38 -7.28 -4.33
N TYR A 98 16.95 -8.46 -3.94
CA TYR A 98 17.33 -9.69 -4.66
C TYR A 98 16.70 -9.79 -6.06
N LEU A 99 15.45 -9.31 -6.22
CA LEU A 99 14.71 -9.40 -7.48
C LEU A 99 15.06 -8.29 -8.47
N VAL A 100 15.46 -7.12 -7.97
CA VAL A 100 15.67 -5.92 -8.80
C VAL A 100 17.15 -5.59 -8.92
N LYS A 101 17.71 -5.77 -10.10
CA LYS A 101 19.09 -5.35 -10.39
C LYS A 101 19.20 -3.82 -10.31
N GLY A 102 20.22 -3.35 -9.57
CA GLY A 102 20.45 -1.92 -9.35
C GLY A 102 19.68 -1.31 -8.16
N PHE A 103 18.96 -2.13 -7.40
CA PHE A 103 18.52 -1.81 -6.06
C PHE A 103 19.29 -2.67 -5.06
N SER A 104 19.96 -2.06 -4.10
CA SER A 104 20.82 -2.76 -3.15
C SER A 104 20.45 -2.44 -1.72
N VAL A 105 20.54 -3.46 -0.88
CA VAL A 105 20.38 -3.37 0.57
C VAL A 105 21.61 -4.05 1.19
N ALA A 106 22.40 -3.31 1.94
CA ALA A 106 23.67 -3.80 2.49
C ALA A 106 23.49 -4.66 3.76
N GLY A 107 22.45 -5.50 3.79
CA GLY A 107 22.19 -6.45 4.85
C GLY A 107 21.02 -6.09 5.77
N PHE A 108 20.86 -6.86 6.83
CA PHE A 108 19.67 -6.82 7.70
C PHE A 108 19.43 -5.47 8.38
N TRP A 109 20.43 -4.82 8.95
CA TRP A 109 20.26 -3.56 9.66
C TRP A 109 19.81 -2.40 8.76
N PRO A 110 20.43 -2.18 7.58
CA PRO A 110 19.88 -1.26 6.59
C PRO A 110 18.46 -1.61 6.14
N ALA A 111 18.14 -2.90 5.99
CA ALA A 111 16.78 -3.35 5.66
C ALA A 111 15.76 -2.94 6.75
N VAL A 112 16.11 -3.15 8.01
CA VAL A 112 15.27 -2.73 9.15
C VAL A 112 15.09 -1.22 9.19
N GLY A 113 16.18 -0.46 9.04
CA GLY A 113 16.14 1.00 8.97
C GLY A 113 15.24 1.49 7.83
N GLY A 114 15.42 0.94 6.64
CA GLY A 114 14.58 1.22 5.48
C GLY A 114 13.12 0.87 5.70
N ALA A 115 12.85 -0.29 6.27
CA ALA A 115 11.49 -0.73 6.59
C ALA A 115 10.79 0.22 7.59
N VAL A 116 11.50 0.72 8.60
CA VAL A 116 10.97 1.70 9.56
C VAL A 116 10.62 3.01 8.84
N VAL A 117 11.55 3.56 8.05
CA VAL A 117 11.31 4.81 7.31
C VAL A 117 10.14 4.65 6.34
N ILE A 118 10.11 3.58 5.54
CA ILE A 118 9.03 3.30 4.60
C ILE A 118 7.69 3.16 5.34
N SER A 119 7.68 2.45 6.48
CA SER A 119 6.48 2.24 7.29
C SER A 119 5.93 3.56 7.85
N LEU A 120 6.78 4.42 8.38
CA LEU A 120 6.39 5.73 8.90
C LEU A 120 5.84 6.63 7.79
N VAL A 121 6.58 6.76 6.69
CA VAL A 121 6.18 7.60 5.55
C VAL A 121 4.85 7.11 4.95
N THR A 122 4.71 5.81 4.70
CA THR A 122 3.47 5.25 4.15
C THR A 122 2.30 5.41 5.11
N THR A 123 2.50 5.30 6.42
CA THR A 123 1.45 5.50 7.41
C THR A 123 0.97 6.96 7.41
N ILE A 124 1.89 7.92 7.42
CA ILE A 124 1.57 9.35 7.38
C ILE A 124 0.83 9.71 6.09
N LEU A 125 1.36 9.30 4.93
CA LEU A 125 0.74 9.59 3.63
C LEU A 125 -0.63 8.90 3.47
N ASN A 126 -0.79 7.70 3.98
CA ASN A 126 -2.07 7.00 3.97
C ASN A 126 -3.09 7.67 4.89
N ALA A 127 -2.68 8.16 6.07
CA ALA A 127 -3.56 8.90 6.96
C ALA A 127 -4.11 10.17 6.29
N TRP A 128 -3.25 10.94 5.63
CA TRP A 128 -3.65 12.12 4.87
C TRP A 128 -4.62 11.79 3.72
N THR A 129 -4.34 10.71 2.99
CA THR A 129 -5.19 10.28 1.86
C THR A 129 -6.54 9.72 2.34
N ALA A 130 -6.61 9.14 3.53
CA ALA A 130 -7.84 8.60 4.11
C ALA A 130 -8.79 9.70 4.57
N ASP A 131 -8.26 10.79 5.13
CA ASP A 131 -9.05 11.92 5.64
C ASP A 131 -9.84 12.59 4.50
N HIS A 132 -9.21 12.82 3.36
CA HIS A 132 -9.91 13.36 2.18
C HIS A 132 -11.03 12.46 1.66
N ARG A 133 -10.92 11.14 1.79
CA ARG A 133 -11.95 10.19 1.34
C ARG A 133 -13.17 10.15 2.27
N GLN A 134 -12.99 10.41 3.55
CA GLN A 134 -14.10 10.45 4.51
C GLN A 134 -14.94 11.70 4.32
N THR A 135 -14.31 12.84 4.05
CA THR A 135 -15.01 14.10 3.76
C THR A 135 -15.89 14.00 2.51
N GLU A 136 -15.40 13.34 1.47
CA GLU A 136 -16.17 13.12 0.23
C GLU A 136 -17.37 12.18 0.43
N ARG A 137 -17.25 11.15 1.29
CA ARG A 137 -18.35 10.22 1.61
C ARG A 137 -19.43 10.87 2.46
N GLN A 138 -19.08 11.80 3.34
CA GLN A 138 -20.02 12.54 4.17
C GLN A 138 -20.74 13.64 3.40
N ALA A 139 -20.17 14.15 2.31
CA ALA A 139 -20.77 15.15 1.44
C ALA A 139 -21.86 14.58 0.51
N LEU A 140 -21.98 13.25 0.38
CA LEU A 140 -23.08 12.65 -0.38
C LEU A 140 -24.37 12.79 0.42
N PRO A 141 -25.44 13.39 -0.15
CA PRO A 141 -26.72 13.50 0.54
C PRO A 141 -27.21 12.11 0.91
N GLN A 142 -27.37 11.89 2.20
CA GLN A 142 -27.96 10.64 2.70
C GLN A 142 -29.38 10.58 2.16
N ARG A 143 -29.67 9.57 1.35
CA ARG A 143 -31.06 9.33 0.93
C ARG A 143 -31.89 9.14 2.19
N PRO A 144 -33.00 9.87 2.34
CA PRO A 144 -33.88 9.65 3.48
C PRO A 144 -34.29 8.16 3.50
N PRO A 145 -34.42 7.57 4.69
CA PRO A 145 -34.85 6.20 4.80
C PRO A 145 -36.17 6.05 4.05
N LYS A 146 -36.25 5.04 3.17
CA LYS A 146 -37.50 4.73 2.44
C LYS A 146 -38.48 4.27 3.52
N ILE A 147 -39.43 5.15 3.85
CA ILE A 147 -40.53 4.79 4.74
C ILE A 147 -41.39 3.80 3.94
N ILE A 148 -41.27 2.53 4.28
CA ILE A 148 -42.16 1.49 3.77
C ILE A 148 -43.43 1.65 4.60
N ASN A 149 -44.44 2.25 4.00
CA ASN A 149 -45.77 2.27 4.60
C ASN A 149 -46.28 0.82 4.59
N PRO A 150 -46.58 0.24 5.76
CA PRO A 150 -47.07 -1.13 5.80
C PRO A 150 -48.54 -1.30 5.30
N ASP A 151 -49.19 -0.22 4.90
CA ASP A 151 -50.62 -0.19 4.52
C ASP A 151 -50.85 0.07 3.01
N GLU A 152 -49.82 -0.02 2.13
CA GLU A 152 -49.99 -0.02 0.67
C GLU A 152 -49.73 -1.38 0.04
#